data_152c52d5f1afd14165a1629b9fafc671
#
_entry.id   152c52d5f1afd14165a1629b9fafc671
#
_cell.length_a   1.000
_cell.length_b   1.000
_cell.length_c   1.000
_cell.angle_alpha   90.00
_cell.angle_beta   90.00
_cell.angle_gamma   90.00
#
_symmetry.space_group_name_H-M   'P 1'
#
loop_
_entity.id
_entity.type
_entity.pdbx_description
1 polymer ?
#
loop_
_entity_poly.entity_id
_entity_poly.type
_entity_poly.pdbx_seq_one_letter_code
_entity_poly.pdbx_strand_id
1 'polypeptide(L)'
;MLAPIKEHVDNNFNPLPKAYETEYEPIRRRVNELMRATYEQISTGQYANYRATLAEADGCKDYLSLVRKEHLNRMQKSHGTKMIQVDLVYLNLLQETQQLLSVMRHQLRAAKKFIEEGQGQLQSLAD
;
A
#
# COMPACT_ATOMS: atom_id res chain seq x y z
N MET A 1 19.98 -27.56 -19.04
CA MET A 1 20.64 -26.46 -18.36
C MET A 1 19.77 -25.20 -18.17
N LEU A 2 18.76 -25.00 -18.99
CA LEU A 2 17.84 -23.85 -18.81
C LEU A 2 16.80 -24.05 -17.71
N ALA A 3 16.42 -25.30 -17.40
CA ALA A 3 15.38 -25.59 -16.43
C ALA A 3 15.71 -25.16 -14.99
N PRO A 4 16.92 -25.38 -14.43
CA PRO A 4 17.24 -24.92 -13.08
C PRO A 4 17.24 -23.41 -12.94
N ILE A 5 17.66 -22.68 -13.97
CA ILE A 5 17.67 -21.22 -13.98
C ILE A 5 16.23 -20.71 -14.03
N LYS A 6 15.40 -21.32 -14.85
CA LYS A 6 13.99 -20.96 -14.97
C LYS A 6 13.25 -21.19 -13.66
N GLU A 7 13.48 -22.33 -12.98
CA GLU A 7 12.88 -22.59 -11.66
C GLU A 7 13.31 -21.56 -10.64
N HIS A 8 14.58 -21.18 -10.62
CA HIS A 8 15.09 -20.19 -9.69
C HIS A 8 14.46 -18.81 -9.94
N VAL A 9 14.34 -18.42 -11.20
CA VAL A 9 13.70 -17.14 -11.59
C VAL A 9 12.22 -17.17 -11.23
N ASP A 10 11.51 -18.24 -11.55
CA ASP A 10 10.07 -18.35 -11.25
C ASP A 10 9.83 -18.33 -9.74
N ASN A 11 10.66 -19.00 -8.95
CA ASN A 11 10.54 -19.01 -7.48
C ASN A 11 10.84 -17.65 -6.87
N ASN A 12 11.73 -16.86 -7.45
CA ASN A 12 12.07 -15.53 -6.97
C ASN A 12 11.02 -14.48 -7.37
N PHE A 13 10.41 -14.62 -8.55
CA PHE A 13 9.44 -13.66 -9.05
C PHE A 13 8.00 -13.99 -8.63
N ASN A 14 7.74 -15.23 -8.21
CA ASN A 14 6.41 -15.65 -7.77
C ASN A 14 6.51 -16.50 -6.52
N PRO A 15 7.04 -15.93 -5.42
CA PRO A 15 7.29 -16.70 -4.19
C PRO A 15 6.03 -16.97 -3.38
N LEU A 16 4.91 -16.30 -3.68
CA LEU A 16 3.71 -16.41 -2.85
C LEU A 16 2.83 -17.59 -3.25
N PRO A 17 2.34 -18.37 -2.27
CA PRO A 17 1.28 -19.35 -2.52
C PRO A 17 0.05 -18.67 -3.10
N LYS A 18 -0.69 -19.43 -3.90
CA LYS A 18 -1.89 -18.93 -4.56
C LYS A 18 -2.92 -18.37 -3.57
N ALA A 19 -3.02 -18.98 -2.38
CA ALA A 19 -3.93 -18.50 -1.34
C ALA A 19 -3.58 -17.06 -0.90
N TYR A 20 -2.29 -16.74 -0.77
CA TYR A 20 -1.85 -15.40 -0.39
C TYR A 20 -2.02 -14.40 -1.53
N GLU A 21 -1.75 -14.82 -2.77
CA GLU A 21 -2.02 -13.99 -3.94
C GLU A 21 -3.49 -13.61 -4.03
N THR A 22 -4.38 -14.56 -3.81
CA THR A 22 -5.83 -14.33 -3.83
C THR A 22 -6.26 -13.37 -2.73
N GLU A 23 -5.70 -13.52 -1.54
CA GLU A 23 -5.99 -12.62 -0.40
C GLU A 23 -5.48 -11.21 -0.66
N TYR A 24 -4.30 -11.08 -1.26
CA TYR A 24 -3.65 -9.79 -1.49
C TYR A 24 -4.21 -9.03 -2.70
N GLU A 25 -4.76 -9.69 -3.69
CA GLU A 25 -5.22 -9.08 -4.94
C GLU A 25 -6.21 -7.92 -4.71
N PRO A 26 -7.26 -8.05 -3.88
CA PRO A 26 -8.15 -6.93 -3.59
C PRO A 26 -7.43 -5.76 -2.91
N ILE A 27 -6.46 -6.05 -2.06
CA ILE A 27 -5.63 -5.03 -1.40
C ILE A 27 -4.84 -4.25 -2.44
N ARG A 28 -4.18 -4.96 -3.36
CA ARG A 28 -3.40 -4.37 -4.43
C ARG A 28 -4.24 -3.42 -5.29
N ARG A 29 -5.46 -3.84 -5.62
CA ARG A 29 -6.39 -3.01 -6.41
C ARG A 29 -6.76 -1.73 -5.68
N ARG A 30 -7.09 -1.83 -4.40
CA ARG A 30 -7.43 -0.66 -3.59
C ARG A 30 -6.26 0.31 -3.48
N VAL A 31 -5.06 -0.21 -3.26
CA VAL A 31 -3.84 0.61 -3.17
C VAL A 31 -3.60 1.32 -4.50
N ASN A 32 -3.73 0.62 -5.63
CA ASN A 32 -3.55 1.22 -6.96
C ASN A 32 -4.57 2.33 -7.22
N GLU A 33 -5.82 2.13 -6.84
CA GLU A 33 -6.86 3.15 -6.97
C GLU A 33 -6.56 4.38 -6.11
N LEU A 34 -6.09 4.16 -4.88
CA LEU A 34 -5.70 5.24 -3.97
C LEU A 34 -4.49 6.01 -4.49
N MET A 35 -3.50 5.31 -5.05
CA MET A 35 -2.35 5.94 -5.67
C MET A 35 -2.77 6.83 -6.84
N ARG A 36 -3.67 6.35 -7.67
CA ARG A 36 -4.20 7.10 -8.81
C ARG A 36 -4.96 8.34 -8.34
N ALA A 37 -5.84 8.17 -7.36
CA ALA A 37 -6.61 9.29 -6.81
C ALA A 37 -5.71 10.35 -6.17
N THR A 38 -4.67 9.92 -5.46
CA THR A 38 -3.68 10.82 -4.86
C THR A 38 -2.91 11.59 -5.94
N TYR A 39 -2.42 10.89 -6.95
CA TYR A 39 -1.70 11.49 -8.06
C TYR A 39 -2.55 12.53 -8.80
N GLU A 40 -3.80 12.19 -9.10
CA GLU A 40 -4.71 13.10 -9.81
C GLU A 40 -4.96 14.37 -9.01
N GLN A 41 -5.19 14.26 -7.71
CA GLN A 41 -5.43 15.42 -6.85
C GLN A 41 -4.20 16.33 -6.80
N ILE A 42 -3.02 15.74 -6.61
CA ILE A 42 -1.76 16.51 -6.54
C ILE A 42 -1.46 17.15 -7.89
N SER A 43 -1.59 16.44 -8.99
CA SER A 43 -1.23 16.95 -10.32
C SER A 43 -2.20 18.01 -10.84
N THR A 44 -3.48 17.92 -10.49
CA THR A 44 -4.50 18.89 -10.91
C THR A 44 -4.71 20.02 -9.91
N GLY A 45 -4.28 19.86 -8.66
CA GLY A 45 -4.56 20.80 -7.59
C GLY A 45 -6.01 20.82 -7.16
N GLN A 46 -6.79 19.79 -7.51
CA GLN A 46 -8.22 19.69 -7.20
C GLN A 46 -8.43 18.72 -6.05
N TYR A 47 -8.80 19.24 -4.89
CA TYR A 47 -8.88 18.46 -3.65
C TYR A 47 -10.31 18.21 -3.18
N ALA A 48 -11.28 18.18 -4.10
CA ALA A 48 -12.68 17.92 -3.76
C ALA A 48 -12.89 16.56 -3.05
N ASN A 49 -12.09 15.56 -3.44
CA ASN A 49 -12.18 14.20 -2.90
C ASN A 49 -11.14 13.92 -1.79
N TYR A 50 -10.53 14.95 -1.25
CA TYR A 50 -9.42 14.85 -0.30
C TYR A 50 -9.81 14.03 0.94
N ARG A 51 -10.92 14.37 1.58
CA ARG A 51 -11.35 13.68 2.81
C ARG A 51 -11.74 12.24 2.53
N ALA A 52 -12.42 11.98 1.41
CA ALA A 52 -12.81 10.64 1.01
C ALA A 52 -11.58 9.76 0.75
N THR A 53 -10.56 10.31 0.09
CA THR A 53 -9.32 9.59 -0.20
C THR A 53 -8.56 9.25 1.09
N LEU A 54 -8.48 10.19 2.04
CA LEU A 54 -7.85 9.92 3.34
C LEU A 54 -8.61 8.84 4.12
N ALA A 55 -9.93 8.90 4.12
CA ALA A 55 -10.77 7.91 4.81
C ALA A 55 -10.59 6.52 4.19
N GLU A 56 -10.52 6.43 2.87
CA GLU A 56 -10.27 5.18 2.16
C GLU A 56 -8.89 4.61 2.47
N ALA A 57 -7.87 5.46 2.52
CA ALA A 57 -6.52 5.05 2.90
C ALA A 57 -6.48 4.51 4.33
N ASP A 58 -7.16 5.18 5.26
CA ASP A 58 -7.25 4.73 6.65
C ASP A 58 -7.99 3.41 6.76
N GLY A 59 -9.09 3.24 6.04
CA GLY A 59 -9.84 1.98 6.00
C GLY A 59 -9.00 0.83 5.44
N CYS A 60 -8.22 1.09 4.41
CA CYS A 60 -7.32 0.10 3.82
C CYS A 60 -6.21 -0.28 4.80
N LYS A 61 -5.63 0.69 5.52
CA LYS A 61 -4.63 0.43 6.55
C LYS A 61 -5.19 -0.43 7.68
N ASP A 62 -6.40 -0.14 8.13
CA ASP A 62 -7.07 -0.92 9.17
C ASP A 62 -7.31 -2.37 8.71
N TYR A 63 -7.75 -2.54 7.49
CA TYR A 63 -7.95 -3.87 6.90
C TYR A 63 -6.62 -4.63 6.83
N LEU A 64 -5.55 -3.97 6.42
CA LEU A 64 -4.21 -4.57 6.38
C LEU A 64 -3.74 -4.99 7.78
N SER A 65 -4.06 -4.22 8.81
CA SER A 65 -3.74 -4.59 10.19
C SER A 65 -4.43 -5.88 10.60
N LEU A 66 -5.69 -6.07 10.19
CA LEU A 66 -6.43 -7.31 10.45
C LEU A 66 -5.82 -8.49 9.69
N VAL A 67 -5.54 -8.32 8.41
CA VAL A 67 -4.93 -9.37 7.58
C VAL A 67 -3.57 -9.78 8.16
N ARG A 68 -2.77 -8.80 8.56
CA ARG A 68 -1.46 -9.03 9.17
C ARG A 68 -1.58 -9.81 10.46
N LYS A 69 -2.52 -9.45 11.32
CA LYS A 69 -2.77 -10.14 12.58
C LYS A 69 -3.20 -11.59 12.34
N GLU A 70 -4.09 -11.82 11.40
CA GLU A 70 -4.51 -13.17 11.02
C GLU A 70 -3.35 -13.98 10.47
N HIS A 71 -2.49 -13.35 9.66
CA HIS A 71 -1.31 -14.00 9.11
C HIS A 71 -0.33 -14.40 10.20
N LEU A 72 -0.08 -13.53 11.18
CA LEU A 72 0.75 -13.84 12.33
C LEU A 72 0.19 -15.04 13.13
N ASN A 73 -1.12 -15.09 13.30
CA ASN A 73 -1.77 -16.24 13.96
C ASN A 73 -1.55 -17.53 13.17
N ARG A 74 -1.65 -17.48 11.84
CA ARG A 74 -1.39 -18.65 10.99
C ARG A 74 0.06 -19.10 11.12
N MET A 75 1.01 -18.17 11.19
CA MET A 75 2.44 -18.48 11.36
C MET A 75 2.69 -19.21 12.68
N GLN A 76 2.05 -18.77 13.76
CA GLN A 76 2.21 -19.39 15.07
C GLN A 76 1.66 -20.81 15.12
N LYS A 77 0.62 -21.09 14.36
CA LYS A 77 -0.02 -22.42 14.30
C LYS A 77 0.69 -23.37 13.32
N SER A 78 1.48 -22.84 12.42
CA SER A 78 2.21 -23.63 11.43
C SER A 78 3.51 -24.13 12.04
N HIS A 79 3.70 -25.45 12.05
CA HIS A 79 4.91 -26.09 12.59
C HIS A 79 5.92 -26.47 11.50
N GLY A 80 5.64 -26.12 10.22
CA GLY A 80 6.50 -26.47 9.11
C GLY A 80 7.58 -25.42 8.84
N THR A 81 8.84 -25.84 8.84
CA THR A 81 9.97 -24.94 8.56
C THR A 81 10.01 -24.45 7.11
N LYS A 82 9.39 -25.18 6.17
CA LYS A 82 9.39 -24.84 4.74
C LYS A 82 8.59 -23.59 4.40
N MET A 83 7.57 -23.27 5.21
CA MET A 83 6.68 -22.13 4.96
C MET A 83 7.11 -20.85 5.66
N ILE A 84 8.09 -20.91 6.55
CA ILE A 84 8.50 -19.74 7.35
C ILE A 84 8.98 -18.60 6.46
N GLN A 85 9.84 -18.89 5.48
CA GLN A 85 10.37 -17.85 4.59
C GLN A 85 9.27 -17.19 3.76
N VAL A 86 8.36 -17.98 3.22
CA VAL A 86 7.23 -17.50 2.44
C VAL A 86 6.30 -16.64 3.31
N ASP A 87 6.04 -17.11 4.52
CA ASP A 87 5.20 -16.39 5.48
C ASP A 87 5.82 -15.05 5.88
N LEU A 88 7.15 -15.00 6.05
CA LEU A 88 7.87 -13.76 6.35
C LEU A 88 7.85 -12.79 5.16
N VAL A 89 7.99 -13.30 3.94
CA VAL A 89 7.88 -12.47 2.73
C VAL A 89 6.50 -11.84 2.65
N TYR A 90 5.46 -12.60 2.90
CA TYR A 90 4.09 -12.09 2.87
C TYR A 90 3.85 -11.06 3.98
N LEU A 91 4.34 -11.33 5.18
CA LEU A 91 4.27 -10.38 6.30
C LEU A 91 4.95 -9.05 5.94
N ASN A 92 6.12 -9.11 5.33
CA ASN A 92 6.83 -7.92 4.87
C ASN A 92 6.03 -7.16 3.82
N LEU A 93 5.42 -7.87 2.88
CA LEU A 93 4.59 -7.25 1.84
C LEU A 93 3.42 -6.48 2.48
N LEU A 94 2.75 -7.07 3.46
CA LEU A 94 1.66 -6.41 4.17
C LEU A 94 2.14 -5.15 4.91
N GLN A 95 3.29 -5.24 5.58
CA GLN A 95 3.88 -4.10 6.30
C GLN A 95 4.28 -2.97 5.36
N GLU A 96 4.95 -3.30 4.27
CA GLU A 96 5.37 -2.31 3.27
C GLU A 96 4.18 -1.64 2.60
N THR A 97 3.10 -2.39 2.37
CA THR A 97 1.87 -1.83 1.84
C THR A 97 1.24 -0.82 2.80
N GLN A 98 1.24 -1.12 4.10
CA GLN A 98 0.78 -0.16 5.12
C GLN A 98 1.64 1.10 5.13
N GLN A 99 2.95 0.96 5.03
CA GLN A 99 3.87 2.10 4.97
C GLN A 99 3.64 2.94 3.73
N LEU A 100 3.41 2.30 2.59
CA LEU A 100 3.10 3.00 1.34
C LEU A 100 1.84 3.85 1.49
N LEU A 101 0.79 3.30 2.08
CA LEU A 101 -0.45 4.05 2.33
C LEU A 101 -0.22 5.24 3.26
N SER A 102 0.61 5.08 4.28
CA SER A 102 0.97 6.17 5.19
C SER A 102 1.73 7.28 4.45
N VAL A 103 2.66 6.92 3.57
CA VAL A 103 3.41 7.88 2.76
C VAL A 103 2.49 8.62 1.81
N MET A 104 1.60 7.91 1.12
CA MET A 104 0.63 8.53 0.20
C MET A 104 -0.26 9.53 0.93
N ARG A 105 -0.77 9.15 2.10
CA ARG A 105 -1.59 10.00 2.94
C ARG A 105 -0.84 11.27 3.32
N HIS A 106 0.41 11.11 3.76
CA HIS A 106 1.27 12.24 4.14
C HIS A 106 1.52 13.17 2.95
N GLN A 107 1.84 12.63 1.79
CA GLN A 107 2.09 13.42 0.58
C GLN A 107 0.85 14.20 0.14
N LEU A 108 -0.32 13.57 0.20
CA LEU A 108 -1.57 14.24 -0.18
C LEU A 108 -1.86 15.41 0.76
N ARG A 109 -1.68 15.24 2.07
CA ARG A 109 -1.87 16.29 3.06
C ARG A 109 -0.88 17.43 2.86
N ALA A 110 0.39 17.09 2.65
CA ALA A 110 1.45 18.08 2.45
C ALA A 110 1.22 18.89 1.18
N ALA A 111 0.83 18.24 0.09
CA ALA A 111 0.57 18.90 -1.19
C ALA A 111 -0.61 19.88 -1.08
N LYS A 112 -1.70 19.46 -0.44
CA LYS A 112 -2.86 20.32 -0.22
C LYS A 112 -2.49 21.55 0.63
N LYS A 113 -1.77 21.31 1.72
CA LYS A 113 -1.32 22.39 2.61
C LYS A 113 -0.41 23.37 1.88
N PHE A 114 0.51 22.88 1.06
CA PHE A 114 1.42 23.70 0.29
C PHE A 114 0.65 24.64 -0.66
N ILE A 115 -0.36 24.13 -1.35
CA ILE A 115 -1.17 24.94 -2.26
C ILE A 115 -2.01 25.99 -1.50
N GLU A 116 -2.61 25.61 -0.37
CA GLU A 116 -3.37 26.53 0.45
C GLU A 116 -2.51 27.66 1.00
N GLU A 117 -1.31 27.35 1.48
CA GLU A 117 -0.37 28.35 1.97
C GLU A 117 0.11 29.27 0.81
N GLY A 118 0.38 28.69 -0.36
CA GLY A 118 0.76 29.45 -1.55
C GLY A 118 -0.33 30.41 -1.99
N GLN A 119 -1.57 29.98 -1.99
CA GLN A 119 -2.72 30.82 -2.32
C GLN A 119 -2.91 31.93 -1.28
N GLY A 120 -2.74 31.63 0.00
CA GLY A 120 -2.80 32.61 1.07
C GLY A 120 -1.74 33.70 0.93
N GLN A 121 -0.50 33.32 0.57
CA GLN A 121 0.58 34.27 0.35
C GLN A 121 0.32 35.15 -0.87
N LEU A 122 -0.17 34.57 -1.96
CA LEU A 122 -0.52 35.32 -3.17
C LEU A 122 -1.63 36.33 -2.89
N GLN A 123 -2.63 35.95 -2.12
CA GLN A 123 -3.73 36.83 -1.74
C GLN A 123 -3.25 37.96 -0.83
N SER A 124 -2.36 37.63 0.10
CA SER A 124 -1.73 38.63 0.98
C SER A 124 -0.91 39.66 0.19
N LEU A 125 -0.22 39.21 -0.86
CA LEU A 125 0.56 40.11 -1.74
C LEU A 125 -0.35 40.99 -2.62
N ALA A 126 -1.55 40.51 -2.96
CA ALA A 126 -2.52 41.27 -3.77
C ALA A 126 -3.24 42.35 -2.95
N ASP A 127 -3.34 42.20 -1.65
CA ASP A 127 -3.92 43.19 -0.74
C ASP A 127 -2.88 44.25 -0.38
#